data_1d2163fa97ba36067b7e754000ff920a
#
_entry.id   1d2163fa97ba36067b7e754000ff920a
#
_cell.length_a   1.000
_cell.length_b   1.000
_cell.length_c   1.000
_cell.angle_alpha   90.00
_cell.angle_beta   90.00
_cell.angle_gamma   90.00
#
_symmetry.space_group_name_H-M   'P 1'
#
loop_
_entity.id
_entity.type
_entity.pdbx_description
1 polymer ?
#
loop_
_entity_poly.entity_id
_entity_poly.type
_entity_poly.pdbx_seq_one_letter_code
_entity_poly.pdbx_strand_id
1 'polypeptide(L)'
;MSTDTPPLASTGTTAAVIVTHQRVELLRASLEIVATQTHPVDWIVVVDNGAETAVRDLVTEVAGERGVYLPSRTNLGGAGGFAYGFLHALALGADAIWCADDDGRPADKQVLETLYRVAEDRGLHEVSPTVCNIDDPARLAFPLRQGLTWHRRVDELEGEFLESYASLFNGALISARAMEIIGVPDYRLFIRGDEVEYHRRLSRSGLRYGTCLTTFYLHPDGSDEFKPILGGKMHAQYPDGEFKRYFTYRNRGYLISQPGNRKLALQEVGRFAWFFLIQRRDVKGFREWLKLHRAGRNEDFRRP
;
A
#
# COMPACT_ATOMS: atom_id res chain seq x y z
N MET A 1 -13.80 6.68 -24.66
CA MET A 1 -13.80 7.82 -23.73
C MET A 1 -12.43 8.44 -23.79
N SER A 2 -12.35 9.71 -24.15
CA SER A 2 -11.09 10.45 -24.32
C SER A 2 -10.32 10.47 -23.00
N THR A 3 -9.04 10.14 -23.08
CA THR A 3 -8.10 10.09 -21.94
C THR A 3 -7.51 11.48 -21.63
N ASP A 4 -8.27 12.54 -21.79
CA ASP A 4 -7.86 13.92 -21.48
C ASP A 4 -7.82 14.22 -19.98
N THR A 5 -7.32 13.26 -19.20
CA THR A 5 -7.14 13.44 -17.76
C THR A 5 -5.74 14.01 -17.55
N PRO A 6 -5.60 15.16 -16.89
CA PRO A 6 -4.28 15.73 -16.65
C PRO A 6 -3.40 14.77 -15.84
N PRO A 7 -2.14 14.60 -16.22
CA PRO A 7 -1.18 13.85 -15.41
C PRO A 7 -0.90 14.56 -14.08
N LEU A 8 -0.14 13.91 -13.20
CA LEU A 8 0.42 14.57 -12.03
C LEU A 8 1.27 15.79 -12.46
N ALA A 9 1.06 16.92 -11.81
CA ALA A 9 1.79 18.16 -12.06
C ALA A 9 2.32 18.76 -10.76
N SER A 10 3.59 19.13 -10.74
CA SER A 10 4.29 19.70 -9.59
C SER A 10 3.77 21.08 -9.15
N THR A 11 2.99 21.74 -10.01
CA THR A 11 2.35 23.03 -9.70
C THR A 11 1.01 22.89 -8.99
N GLY A 12 0.49 21.67 -8.83
CA GLY A 12 -0.77 21.39 -8.13
C GLY A 12 -0.60 21.30 -6.61
N THR A 13 -1.72 21.39 -5.91
CA THR A 13 -1.77 21.23 -4.44
C THR A 13 -1.52 19.79 -4.05
N THR A 14 -0.54 19.56 -3.19
CA THR A 14 -0.14 18.22 -2.72
C THR A 14 -0.52 18.01 -1.26
N ALA A 15 -1.20 16.88 -0.98
CA ALA A 15 -1.43 16.43 0.39
C ALA A 15 -0.66 15.12 0.66
N ALA A 16 0.19 15.12 1.69
CA ALA A 16 0.70 13.86 2.23
C ALA A 16 -0.35 13.25 3.17
N VAL A 17 -0.65 11.98 3.01
CA VAL A 17 -1.58 11.24 3.89
C VAL A 17 -0.81 10.13 4.60
N ILE A 18 -0.76 10.22 5.94
CA ILE A 18 -0.09 9.25 6.81
C ILE A 18 -1.13 8.59 7.70
N VAL A 19 -1.10 7.26 7.79
CA VAL A 19 -2.00 6.50 8.67
C VAL A 19 -1.20 5.93 9.83
N THR A 20 -1.67 6.12 11.07
CA THR A 20 -1.01 5.60 12.27
C THR A 20 -1.98 4.91 13.23
N HIS A 21 -1.44 4.01 14.05
CA HIS A 21 -2.16 3.39 15.15
C HIS A 21 -1.21 2.99 16.27
N GLN A 22 -1.19 3.78 17.36
CA GLN A 22 -0.39 3.51 18.57
C GLN A 22 1.13 3.38 18.34
N ARG A 23 1.72 4.22 17.44
CA ARG A 23 3.13 4.17 17.03
C ARG A 23 3.76 5.55 16.91
N VAL A 24 3.61 6.38 17.95
CA VAL A 24 4.03 7.80 17.94
C VAL A 24 5.49 8.00 17.52
N GLU A 25 6.40 7.14 18.00
CA GLU A 25 7.84 7.28 17.70
C GLU A 25 8.15 6.95 16.22
N LEU A 26 7.49 5.94 15.65
CA LEU A 26 7.65 5.61 14.22
C LEU A 26 7.05 6.73 13.36
N LEU A 27 5.87 7.21 13.74
CA LEU A 27 5.23 8.35 13.08
C LEU A 27 6.11 9.58 13.08
N ARG A 28 6.81 9.91 14.19
CA ARG A 28 7.71 11.07 14.27
C ARG A 28 8.76 11.00 13.16
N ALA A 29 9.45 9.86 13.01
CA ALA A 29 10.49 9.69 12.01
C ALA A 29 9.96 9.82 10.56
N SER A 30 8.74 9.33 10.29
CA SER A 30 8.09 9.49 8.99
C SER A 30 7.67 10.95 8.75
N LEU A 31 7.03 11.58 9.74
CA LEU A 31 6.48 12.92 9.63
C LEU A 31 7.57 13.99 9.44
N GLU A 32 8.70 13.88 10.15
CA GLU A 32 9.82 14.82 10.03
C GLU A 32 10.43 14.84 8.62
N ILE A 33 10.62 13.68 8.00
CA ILE A 33 11.17 13.63 6.64
C ILE A 33 10.15 14.05 5.58
N VAL A 34 8.86 13.76 5.79
CA VAL A 34 7.76 14.24 4.92
C VAL A 34 7.64 15.77 4.98
N ALA A 35 7.71 16.36 6.17
CA ALA A 35 7.59 17.81 6.36
C ALA A 35 8.75 18.61 5.77
N THR A 36 9.89 17.96 5.50
CA THR A 36 11.14 18.61 5.03
C THR A 36 11.52 18.27 3.59
N GLN A 37 10.58 17.76 2.78
CA GLN A 37 10.83 17.49 1.37
C GLN A 37 11.18 18.77 0.58
N THR A 38 12.04 18.66 -0.43
CA THR A 38 12.44 19.78 -1.32
C THR A 38 11.26 20.28 -2.13
N HIS A 39 10.41 19.37 -2.62
CA HIS A 39 9.08 19.72 -3.12
C HIS A 39 8.13 19.78 -1.91
N PRO A 40 7.64 20.98 -1.51
CA PRO A 40 6.83 21.10 -0.31
C PRO A 40 5.46 20.45 -0.49
N VAL A 41 4.93 19.85 0.57
CA VAL A 41 3.52 19.44 0.64
C VAL A 41 2.70 20.58 1.24
N ASP A 42 1.53 20.84 0.67
CA ASP A 42 0.61 21.89 1.16
C ASP A 42 -0.13 21.45 2.41
N TRP A 43 -0.49 20.17 2.48
CA TRP A 43 -1.18 19.57 3.61
C TRP A 43 -0.50 18.27 4.06
N ILE A 44 -0.38 18.09 5.37
CA ILE A 44 0.08 16.84 5.99
C ILE A 44 -1.06 16.29 6.83
N VAL A 45 -1.80 15.36 6.26
CA VAL A 45 -3.00 14.75 6.84
C VAL A 45 -2.59 13.49 7.58
N VAL A 46 -2.69 13.48 8.90
CA VAL A 46 -2.39 12.32 9.73
C VAL A 46 -3.69 11.71 10.25
N VAL A 47 -4.00 10.50 9.77
CA VAL A 47 -5.15 9.72 10.25
C VAL A 47 -4.70 8.86 11.42
N ASP A 48 -5.22 9.18 12.61
CA ASP A 48 -4.91 8.47 13.84
C ASP A 48 -6.02 7.51 14.24
N ASN A 49 -5.80 6.23 14.02
CA ASN A 49 -6.71 5.15 14.38
C ASN A 49 -6.77 4.84 15.89
N GLY A 50 -5.97 5.54 16.70
CA GLY A 50 -5.93 5.42 18.16
C GLY A 50 -6.56 6.63 18.88
N ALA A 51 -6.78 7.75 18.17
CA ALA A 51 -7.23 9.03 18.71
C ALA A 51 -6.38 9.51 19.91
N GLU A 52 -5.05 9.46 19.77
CA GLU A 52 -4.09 9.74 20.82
C GLU A 52 -3.71 11.23 20.88
N THR A 53 -3.75 11.83 22.07
CA THR A 53 -3.31 13.21 22.28
C THR A 53 -1.87 13.42 21.83
N ALA A 54 -0.98 12.45 22.07
CA ALA A 54 0.43 12.53 21.68
C ALA A 54 0.62 12.62 20.15
N VAL A 55 -0.22 11.95 19.37
CA VAL A 55 -0.22 12.06 17.90
C VAL A 55 -0.66 13.45 17.46
N ARG A 56 -1.73 14.00 18.06
CA ARG A 56 -2.19 15.35 17.76
C ARG A 56 -1.09 16.39 18.04
N ASP A 57 -0.45 16.29 19.21
CA ASP A 57 0.57 17.24 19.64
C ASP A 57 1.81 17.14 18.72
N LEU A 58 2.19 15.92 18.30
CA LEU A 58 3.26 15.70 17.34
C LEU A 58 2.95 16.31 15.97
N VAL A 59 1.73 16.16 15.45
CA VAL A 59 1.32 16.77 14.17
C VAL A 59 1.43 18.29 14.24
N THR A 60 1.00 18.90 15.36
CA THR A 60 1.10 20.35 15.56
C THR A 60 2.57 20.80 15.66
N GLU A 61 3.41 20.04 16.36
CA GLU A 61 4.84 20.33 16.53
C GLU A 61 5.60 20.30 15.20
N VAL A 62 5.40 19.25 14.37
CA VAL A 62 6.23 19.00 13.20
C VAL A 62 5.65 19.65 11.93
N ALA A 63 4.35 19.57 11.72
CA ALA A 63 3.72 20.06 10.49
C ALA A 63 3.19 21.51 10.60
N GLY A 64 3.01 22.04 11.83
CA GLY A 64 2.52 23.39 12.04
C GLY A 64 1.16 23.65 11.38
N GLU A 65 1.02 24.75 10.67
CA GLU A 65 -0.24 25.15 9.99
C GLU A 65 -0.63 24.23 8.83
N ARG A 66 0.30 23.46 8.27
CA ARG A 66 0.03 22.47 7.22
C ARG A 66 -0.51 21.16 7.78
N GLY A 67 -0.44 20.96 9.10
CA GLY A 67 -0.81 19.74 9.78
C GLY A 67 -2.31 19.61 9.96
N VAL A 68 -2.86 18.50 9.53
CA VAL A 68 -4.27 18.12 9.70
C VAL A 68 -4.35 16.82 10.49
N TYR A 69 -4.78 16.92 11.75
CA TYR A 69 -4.98 15.76 12.60
C TYR A 69 -6.39 15.21 12.46
N LEU A 70 -6.53 13.96 12.00
CA LEU A 70 -7.80 13.27 11.83
C LEU A 70 -7.93 12.07 12.80
N PRO A 71 -8.49 12.28 13.99
CA PRO A 71 -8.71 11.20 14.93
C PRO A 71 -9.84 10.28 14.48
N SER A 72 -9.65 8.97 14.63
CA SER A 72 -10.73 8.00 14.53
C SER A 72 -11.00 7.35 15.87
N ARG A 73 -12.26 7.40 16.34
CA ARG A 73 -12.68 6.75 17.60
C ARG A 73 -12.66 5.22 17.53
N THR A 74 -12.55 4.67 16.34
CA THR A 74 -12.47 3.22 16.10
C THR A 74 -11.30 2.95 15.18
N ASN A 75 -10.58 1.85 15.38
CA ASN A 75 -9.54 1.45 14.44
C ASN A 75 -10.17 1.07 13.10
N LEU A 76 -9.86 1.85 12.06
CA LEU A 76 -10.32 1.64 10.67
C LEU A 76 -9.39 0.70 9.89
N GLY A 77 -8.23 0.35 10.45
CA GLY A 77 -7.14 -0.34 9.74
C GLY A 77 -6.45 0.57 8.72
N GLY A 78 -5.48 0.03 7.99
CA GLY A 78 -4.80 0.78 6.92
C GLY A 78 -5.77 1.17 5.81
N ALA A 79 -6.57 0.22 5.31
CA ALA A 79 -7.53 0.47 4.25
C ALA A 79 -8.51 1.61 4.57
N GLY A 80 -9.09 1.58 5.78
CA GLY A 80 -10.04 2.62 6.20
C GLY A 80 -9.36 3.94 6.55
N GLY A 81 -8.14 3.90 7.11
CA GLY A 81 -7.34 5.08 7.38
C GLY A 81 -6.99 5.83 6.10
N PHE A 82 -6.47 5.14 5.08
CA PHE A 82 -6.19 5.74 3.77
C PHE A 82 -7.46 6.24 3.08
N ALA A 83 -8.57 5.48 3.11
CA ALA A 83 -9.83 5.94 2.53
C ALA A 83 -10.31 7.26 3.17
N TYR A 84 -10.23 7.37 4.50
CA TYR A 84 -10.62 8.56 5.25
C TYR A 84 -9.68 9.74 4.97
N GLY A 85 -8.37 9.51 4.99
CA GLY A 85 -7.36 10.52 4.68
C GLY A 85 -7.46 11.03 3.24
N PHE A 86 -7.67 10.14 2.26
CA PHE A 86 -7.83 10.51 0.85
C PHE A 86 -9.05 11.40 0.62
N LEU A 87 -10.21 11.00 1.15
CA LEU A 87 -11.42 11.82 1.05
C LEU A 87 -11.24 13.20 1.70
N HIS A 88 -10.53 13.26 2.82
CA HIS A 88 -10.26 14.53 3.48
C HIS A 88 -9.29 15.40 2.67
N ALA A 89 -8.21 14.84 2.15
CA ALA A 89 -7.26 15.54 1.28
C ALA A 89 -7.93 16.09 0.01
N LEU A 90 -8.81 15.30 -0.63
CA LEU A 90 -9.62 15.78 -1.75
C LEU A 90 -10.56 16.93 -1.35
N ALA A 91 -11.15 16.88 -0.16
CA ALA A 91 -12.00 17.95 0.36
C ALA A 91 -11.21 19.25 0.68
N LEU A 92 -9.90 19.15 0.94
CA LEU A 92 -8.99 20.29 1.06
C LEU A 92 -8.55 20.86 -0.30
N GLY A 93 -8.96 20.25 -1.41
CA GLY A 93 -8.61 20.67 -2.77
C GLY A 93 -7.26 20.15 -3.25
N ALA A 94 -6.77 19.03 -2.71
CA ALA A 94 -5.53 18.44 -3.18
C ALA A 94 -5.66 17.89 -4.62
N ASP A 95 -4.74 18.28 -5.49
CA ASP A 95 -4.61 17.76 -6.87
C ASP A 95 -3.86 16.43 -6.90
N ALA A 96 -3.00 16.20 -5.89
CA ALA A 96 -2.26 14.96 -5.72
C ALA A 96 -2.20 14.53 -4.24
N ILE A 97 -2.21 13.22 -4.02
CA ILE A 97 -2.04 12.63 -2.69
C ILE A 97 -0.77 11.78 -2.68
N TRP A 98 0.10 12.06 -1.73
CA TRP A 98 1.29 11.28 -1.45
C TRP A 98 1.06 10.39 -0.24
N CYS A 99 1.07 9.07 -0.45
CA CYS A 99 0.75 8.09 0.58
C CYS A 99 1.97 7.72 1.41
N ALA A 100 1.82 7.63 2.71
CA ALA A 100 2.86 7.12 3.61
C ALA A 100 2.24 6.29 4.75
N ASP A 101 2.96 5.27 5.21
CA ASP A 101 2.63 4.55 6.44
C ASP A 101 3.48 5.06 7.61
N ASP A 102 3.07 4.81 8.85
CA ASP A 102 3.79 5.32 10.04
C ASP A 102 5.13 4.61 10.26
N ASP A 103 5.30 3.37 9.78
CA ASP A 103 6.53 2.60 9.90
C ASP A 103 7.43 2.65 8.65
N GLY A 104 6.99 3.34 7.60
CA GLY A 104 7.80 3.65 6.42
C GLY A 104 8.13 5.13 6.30
N ARG A 105 9.13 5.48 5.48
CA ARG A 105 9.51 6.88 5.23
C ARG A 105 10.27 7.06 3.92
N PRO A 106 10.22 8.26 3.31
CA PRO A 106 11.11 8.61 2.21
C PRO A 106 12.59 8.42 2.59
N ALA A 107 13.41 7.94 1.68
CA ALA A 107 14.83 7.72 1.94
C ALA A 107 15.62 9.04 2.12
N ASP A 108 15.16 10.09 1.45
CA ASP A 108 15.75 11.42 1.50
C ASP A 108 14.71 12.54 1.23
N LYS A 109 15.18 13.78 1.19
CA LYS A 109 14.33 14.96 1.01
C LYS A 109 13.92 15.22 -0.45
N GLN A 110 14.50 14.54 -1.42
CA GLN A 110 14.24 14.73 -2.84
C GLN A 110 13.23 13.72 -3.43
N VAL A 111 12.74 12.80 -2.62
CA VAL A 111 11.84 11.71 -3.11
C VAL A 111 10.63 12.28 -3.83
N LEU A 112 9.89 13.20 -3.21
CA LEU A 112 8.67 13.75 -3.79
C LEU A 112 8.95 14.57 -5.07
N GLU A 113 10.00 15.37 -5.10
CA GLU A 113 10.45 16.12 -6.28
C GLU A 113 10.80 15.19 -7.44
N THR A 114 11.51 14.08 -7.14
CA THR A 114 11.87 13.08 -8.14
C THR A 114 10.62 12.37 -8.70
N LEU A 115 9.65 12.04 -7.83
CA LEU A 115 8.40 11.43 -8.27
C LEU A 115 7.62 12.36 -9.21
N TYR A 116 7.49 13.65 -8.88
CA TYR A 116 6.84 14.62 -9.76
C TYR A 116 7.53 14.73 -11.11
N ARG A 117 8.85 14.89 -11.13
CA ARG A 117 9.62 14.95 -12.36
C ARG A 117 9.39 13.73 -13.27
N VAL A 118 9.44 12.52 -12.68
CA VAL A 118 9.19 11.27 -13.44
C VAL A 118 7.74 11.19 -13.91
N ALA A 119 6.79 11.66 -13.11
CA ALA A 119 5.37 11.66 -13.48
C ALA A 119 5.08 12.62 -14.63
N GLU A 120 5.63 13.83 -14.60
CA GLU A 120 5.51 14.84 -15.68
C GLU A 120 6.14 14.35 -16.96
N ASP A 121 7.40 13.89 -16.92
CA ASP A 121 8.15 13.39 -18.09
C ASP A 121 7.44 12.23 -18.79
N ARG A 122 6.69 11.41 -18.03
CA ARG A 122 6.04 10.20 -18.55
C ARG A 122 4.52 10.32 -18.69
N GLY A 123 3.92 11.41 -18.22
CA GLY A 123 2.47 11.61 -18.22
C GLY A 123 1.74 10.60 -17.37
N LEU A 124 2.15 10.44 -16.10
CA LEU A 124 1.60 9.45 -15.17
C LEU A 124 0.49 10.02 -14.30
N HIS A 125 -0.43 9.17 -13.89
CA HIS A 125 -1.47 9.47 -12.89
C HIS A 125 -1.14 8.86 -11.52
N GLU A 126 -0.25 7.91 -11.47
CA GLU A 126 0.35 7.36 -10.27
C GLU A 126 1.83 7.07 -10.53
N VAL A 127 2.67 7.36 -9.54
CA VAL A 127 4.07 6.95 -9.51
C VAL A 127 4.47 6.54 -8.10
N SER A 128 5.03 5.34 -8.01
CA SER A 128 5.59 4.80 -6.77
C SER A 128 7.12 4.91 -6.75
N PRO A 129 7.75 5.10 -5.59
CA PRO A 129 9.18 4.87 -5.43
C PRO A 129 9.48 3.37 -5.33
N THR A 130 10.74 2.99 -5.45
CA THR A 130 11.20 1.64 -5.08
C THR A 130 11.20 1.48 -3.57
N VAL A 131 10.52 0.44 -3.06
CA VAL A 131 10.43 0.21 -1.61
C VAL A 131 11.57 -0.68 -1.14
N CYS A 132 12.47 -0.09 -0.35
CA CYS A 132 13.67 -0.73 0.19
C CYS A 132 13.51 -1.09 1.67
N ASN A 133 14.25 -2.10 2.10
CA ASN A 133 14.30 -2.47 3.50
C ASN A 133 14.96 -1.35 4.32
N ILE A 134 14.31 -0.94 5.42
CA ILE A 134 14.77 0.17 6.25
C ILE A 134 16.08 -0.12 6.97
N ASP A 135 16.37 -1.40 7.29
CA ASP A 135 17.58 -1.85 7.98
C ASP A 135 18.73 -2.16 7.01
N ASP A 136 18.41 -2.48 5.75
CA ASP A 136 19.38 -2.74 4.67
C ASP A 136 18.83 -2.19 3.34
N PRO A 137 19.04 -0.90 3.03
CA PRO A 137 18.50 -0.27 1.82
C PRO A 137 18.99 -0.85 0.49
N ALA A 138 20.02 -1.69 0.48
CA ALA A 138 20.41 -2.44 -0.71
C ALA A 138 19.45 -3.59 -1.04
N ARG A 139 18.57 -3.96 -0.10
CA ARG A 139 17.51 -4.97 -0.28
C ARG A 139 16.16 -4.30 -0.47
N LEU A 140 15.32 -4.94 -1.26
CA LEU A 140 13.92 -4.57 -1.38
C LEU A 140 13.15 -5.03 -0.13
N ALA A 141 12.25 -4.19 0.39
CA ALA A 141 11.34 -4.57 1.48
C ALA A 141 10.32 -5.63 1.03
N PHE A 142 9.96 -5.59 -0.26
CA PHE A 142 9.10 -6.57 -0.92
C PHE A 142 9.78 -7.00 -2.23
N PRO A 143 9.78 -8.31 -2.56
CA PRO A 143 10.31 -8.75 -3.85
C PRO A 143 9.57 -8.06 -5.01
N LEU A 144 10.32 -7.51 -5.96
CA LEU A 144 9.80 -6.83 -7.14
C LEU A 144 9.98 -7.70 -8.37
N ARG A 145 8.98 -7.78 -9.23
CA ARG A 145 9.01 -8.59 -10.44
C ARG A 145 9.29 -7.74 -11.67
N GLN A 146 10.37 -8.06 -12.39
CA GLN A 146 10.63 -7.56 -13.76
C GLN A 146 10.55 -8.72 -14.75
N GLY A 147 9.65 -8.65 -15.71
CA GLY A 147 9.40 -9.74 -16.64
C GLY A 147 8.98 -11.05 -15.94
N LEU A 148 9.82 -12.09 -16.02
CA LEU A 148 9.59 -13.38 -15.36
C LEU A 148 10.41 -13.55 -14.07
N THR A 149 11.32 -12.62 -13.77
CA THR A 149 12.28 -12.72 -12.65
C THR A 149 11.79 -11.92 -11.44
N TRP A 150 11.96 -12.50 -10.26
CA TRP A 150 11.74 -11.83 -8.98
C TRP A 150 13.08 -11.36 -8.43
N HIS A 151 13.19 -10.06 -8.19
CA HIS A 151 14.34 -9.41 -7.61
C HIS A 151 14.14 -9.14 -6.13
N ARG A 152 15.21 -9.24 -5.36
CA ARG A 152 15.23 -8.99 -3.91
C ARG A 152 16.20 -7.90 -3.51
N ARG A 153 17.01 -7.43 -4.44
CA ARG A 153 18.03 -6.40 -4.24
C ARG A 153 17.87 -5.28 -5.28
N VAL A 154 18.28 -4.09 -4.87
CA VAL A 154 18.20 -2.90 -5.74
C VAL A 154 19.13 -3.02 -6.93
N ASP A 155 20.33 -3.57 -6.73
CA ASP A 155 21.34 -3.77 -7.78
C ASP A 155 20.98 -4.85 -8.82
N GLU A 156 19.93 -5.61 -8.58
CA GLU A 156 19.36 -6.57 -9.55
C GLU A 156 18.34 -5.92 -10.50
N LEU A 157 17.88 -4.68 -10.19
CA LEU A 157 16.86 -4.00 -10.99
C LEU A 157 17.49 -3.35 -12.23
N GLU A 158 16.81 -3.48 -13.36
CA GLU A 158 17.26 -2.90 -14.64
C GLU A 158 16.45 -1.67 -15.02
N GLY A 159 17.15 -0.65 -15.56
CA GLY A 159 16.55 0.59 -16.02
C GLY A 159 16.21 1.57 -14.89
N GLU A 160 15.46 2.62 -15.22
CA GLU A 160 15.10 3.71 -14.31
C GLU A 160 13.62 3.71 -13.92
N PHE A 161 12.81 2.95 -14.67
CA PHE A 161 11.35 2.95 -14.49
C PHE A 161 10.74 1.59 -14.85
N LEU A 162 9.77 1.15 -14.05
CA LEU A 162 9.00 -0.06 -14.28
C LEU A 162 7.54 0.29 -14.54
N GLU A 163 7.09 0.16 -15.79
CA GLU A 163 5.70 0.44 -16.17
C GLU A 163 4.72 -0.60 -15.60
N SER A 164 3.52 -0.12 -15.27
CA SER A 164 2.40 -0.97 -14.82
C SER A 164 2.67 -1.75 -13.54
N TYR A 165 3.54 -1.24 -12.68
CA TYR A 165 3.79 -1.74 -11.33
C TYR A 165 3.70 -0.57 -10.35
N ALA A 166 3.00 -0.75 -9.23
CA ALA A 166 2.84 0.24 -8.18
C ALA A 166 2.96 -0.40 -6.80
N SER A 167 3.70 0.25 -5.91
CA SER A 167 3.79 -0.05 -4.47
C SER A 167 2.93 0.95 -3.72
N LEU A 168 1.62 0.79 -3.85
CA LEU A 168 0.63 1.68 -3.26
C LEU A 168 0.76 1.73 -1.73
N PHE A 169 0.50 2.89 -1.14
CA PHE A 169 0.59 3.19 0.29
C PHE A 169 2.02 3.24 0.86
N ASN A 170 3.05 2.93 0.07
CA ASN A 170 4.45 3.00 0.45
C ASN A 170 5.17 4.10 -0.36
N GLY A 171 4.79 5.35 -0.15
CA GLY A 171 5.36 6.50 -0.84
C GLY A 171 4.78 6.79 -2.23
N ALA A 172 3.69 6.16 -2.63
CA ALA A 172 3.05 6.41 -3.92
C ALA A 172 2.44 7.80 -4.00
N LEU A 173 2.65 8.49 -5.12
CA LEU A 173 2.03 9.76 -5.47
C LEU A 173 0.92 9.51 -6.49
N ILE A 174 -0.32 9.89 -6.16
CA ILE A 174 -1.53 9.56 -6.93
C ILE A 174 -2.29 10.85 -7.22
N SER A 175 -2.68 11.11 -8.48
CA SER A 175 -3.49 12.28 -8.84
C SER A 175 -4.92 12.17 -8.30
N ALA A 176 -5.51 13.30 -7.89
CA ALA A 176 -6.93 13.37 -7.52
C ALA A 176 -7.83 12.83 -8.64
N ARG A 177 -7.46 13.10 -9.88
CA ARG A 177 -8.19 12.59 -11.05
C ARG A 177 -8.16 11.06 -11.15
N ALA A 178 -7.04 10.41 -10.80
CA ALA A 178 -7.04 8.95 -10.70
C ALA A 178 -8.06 8.46 -9.67
N MET A 179 -8.14 9.12 -8.53
CA MET A 179 -9.10 8.75 -7.47
C MET A 179 -10.56 8.97 -7.88
N GLU A 180 -10.86 9.98 -8.70
CA GLU A 180 -12.22 10.14 -9.28
C GLU A 180 -12.60 8.95 -10.17
N ILE A 181 -11.64 8.32 -10.83
CA ILE A 181 -11.86 7.18 -11.74
C ILE A 181 -11.91 5.86 -10.97
N ILE A 182 -10.94 5.63 -10.06
CA ILE A 182 -10.80 4.35 -9.37
C ILE A 182 -11.36 4.37 -7.93
N GLY A 183 -11.76 5.53 -7.41
CA GLY A 183 -12.23 5.71 -6.03
C GLY A 183 -11.09 5.72 -5.02
N VAL A 184 -11.44 5.62 -3.74
CA VAL A 184 -10.52 5.48 -2.61
C VAL A 184 -10.37 4.00 -2.22
N PRO A 185 -9.40 3.63 -1.35
CA PRO A 185 -9.24 2.25 -0.86
C PRO A 185 -10.53 1.67 -0.28
N ASP A 186 -10.77 0.37 -0.47
CA ASP A 186 -11.95 -0.29 0.08
C ASP A 186 -11.78 -0.54 1.59
N TYR A 187 -12.35 0.32 2.41
CA TYR A 187 -12.26 0.28 3.87
C TYR A 187 -12.76 -1.04 4.50
N ARG A 188 -13.59 -1.83 3.78
CA ARG A 188 -14.12 -3.12 4.25
C ARG A 188 -13.01 -4.15 4.43
N LEU A 189 -11.91 -3.98 3.71
CA LEU A 189 -10.75 -4.88 3.78
C LEU A 189 -10.02 -4.76 5.12
N PHE A 190 -10.04 -3.59 5.75
CA PHE A 190 -9.41 -3.26 7.02
C PHE A 190 -7.87 -3.24 6.93
N ILE A 191 -7.23 -4.41 6.81
CA ILE A 191 -5.80 -4.62 6.55
C ILE A 191 -5.61 -5.79 5.59
N ARG A 192 -4.50 -5.82 4.85
CA ARG A 192 -4.12 -6.92 3.96
C ARG A 192 -5.00 -7.07 2.72
N GLY A 193 -4.40 -6.91 1.59
CA GLY A 193 -5.06 -7.06 0.30
C GLY A 193 -5.76 -5.81 -0.23
N ASP A 194 -5.86 -4.76 0.56
CA ASP A 194 -6.33 -3.43 0.18
C ASP A 194 -5.45 -2.82 -0.93
N GLU A 195 -4.13 -2.90 -0.79
CA GLU A 195 -3.19 -2.51 -1.84
C GLU A 195 -3.42 -3.29 -3.15
N VAL A 196 -3.58 -4.62 -3.06
CA VAL A 196 -3.84 -5.47 -4.24
C VAL A 196 -5.19 -5.13 -4.88
N GLU A 197 -6.20 -4.83 -4.08
CA GLU A 197 -7.52 -4.42 -4.56
C GLU A 197 -7.45 -3.07 -5.28
N TYR A 198 -6.78 -2.10 -4.68
CA TYR A 198 -6.63 -0.76 -5.23
C TYR A 198 -5.78 -0.77 -6.51
N HIS A 199 -4.65 -1.49 -6.51
CA HIS A 199 -3.83 -1.72 -7.70
C HIS A 199 -4.63 -2.38 -8.84
N ARG A 200 -5.51 -3.34 -8.51
CA ARG A 200 -6.37 -3.97 -9.51
C ARG A 200 -7.32 -2.97 -10.18
N ARG A 201 -7.88 -2.01 -9.43
CA ARG A 201 -8.70 -0.94 -10.03
C ARG A 201 -7.85 -0.03 -10.90
N LEU A 202 -6.67 0.36 -10.42
CA LEU A 202 -5.71 1.15 -11.18
C LEU A 202 -5.31 0.46 -12.49
N SER A 203 -4.92 -0.81 -12.45
CA SER A 203 -4.51 -1.57 -13.64
C SER A 203 -5.62 -1.75 -14.70
N ARG A 204 -6.89 -1.53 -14.35
CA ARG A 204 -8.04 -1.63 -15.24
C ARG A 204 -8.61 -0.30 -15.70
N SER A 205 -8.11 0.79 -15.14
CA SER A 205 -8.61 2.14 -15.44
C SER A 205 -8.18 2.67 -16.79
N GLY A 206 -7.09 2.12 -17.36
CA GLY A 206 -6.42 2.67 -18.55
C GLY A 206 -5.49 3.83 -18.24
N LEU A 207 -5.36 4.24 -16.97
CA LEU A 207 -4.44 5.28 -16.53
C LEU A 207 -2.99 4.80 -16.64
N ARG A 208 -2.06 5.73 -16.92
CA ARG A 208 -0.63 5.45 -16.92
C ARG A 208 -0.07 5.53 -15.50
N TYR A 209 0.68 4.51 -15.10
CA TYR A 209 1.27 4.42 -13.77
C TYR A 209 2.55 3.55 -13.79
N GLY A 210 3.36 3.66 -12.74
CA GLY A 210 4.54 2.81 -12.61
C GLY A 210 5.46 3.17 -11.46
N THR A 211 6.56 2.44 -11.34
CA THR A 211 7.54 2.60 -10.26
C THR A 211 8.82 3.24 -10.77
N CYS A 212 9.23 4.33 -10.13
CA CYS A 212 10.55 4.94 -10.29
C CYS A 212 11.60 4.09 -9.57
N LEU A 213 12.62 3.61 -10.33
CA LEU A 213 13.68 2.74 -9.79
C LEU A 213 14.88 3.54 -9.26
N THR A 214 14.87 4.87 -9.38
CA THR A 214 15.96 5.76 -8.98
C THR A 214 15.68 6.57 -7.72
N THR A 215 14.50 6.42 -7.12
CA THR A 215 14.14 7.03 -5.83
C THR A 215 13.54 5.99 -4.90
N PHE A 216 13.71 6.16 -3.59
CA PHE A 216 13.50 5.08 -2.64
C PHE A 216 12.59 5.49 -1.48
N TYR A 217 11.80 4.53 -1.03
CA TYR A 217 11.02 4.60 0.20
C TYR A 217 11.44 3.46 1.12
N LEU A 218 11.74 3.75 2.36
CA LEU A 218 12.23 2.78 3.35
C LEU A 218 11.04 2.20 4.13
N HIS A 219 10.99 0.87 4.24
CA HIS A 219 9.93 0.15 4.96
C HIS A 219 10.49 -1.12 5.61
N PRO A 220 9.96 -1.58 6.75
CA PRO A 220 10.32 -2.86 7.35
C PRO A 220 10.11 -4.05 6.39
N ASP A 221 10.90 -5.12 6.55
CA ASP A 221 10.79 -6.32 5.70
C ASP A 221 9.43 -7.01 5.88
N GLY A 222 8.72 -7.23 4.78
CA GLY A 222 7.43 -7.92 4.73
C GLY A 222 7.50 -9.35 4.15
N SER A 223 8.69 -9.86 3.85
CA SER A 223 8.88 -11.11 3.10
C SER A 223 8.66 -12.41 3.91
N ASP A 224 8.76 -12.37 5.24
CA ASP A 224 8.77 -13.55 6.12
C ASP A 224 7.45 -14.35 6.16
N GLU A 225 6.36 -13.76 5.70
CA GLU A 225 5.04 -14.39 5.69
C GLU A 225 4.85 -15.43 4.56
N PHE A 226 5.76 -15.47 3.58
CA PHE A 226 5.68 -16.36 2.42
C PHE A 226 6.42 -17.66 2.68
N LYS A 227 5.71 -18.68 3.13
CA LYS A 227 6.27 -20.00 3.44
C LYS A 227 6.43 -20.84 2.15
N PRO A 228 7.61 -21.40 1.87
CA PRO A 228 7.83 -22.21 0.67
C PRO A 228 7.05 -23.52 0.70
N ILE A 229 6.51 -23.92 -0.45
CA ILE A 229 5.86 -25.21 -0.68
C ILE A 229 6.39 -25.85 -1.96
N LEU A 230 6.18 -27.16 -2.14
CA LEU A 230 6.64 -27.90 -3.31
C LEU A 230 8.14 -27.70 -3.61
N GLY A 231 8.99 -27.78 -2.56
CA GLY A 231 10.42 -27.58 -2.73
C GLY A 231 10.82 -26.14 -3.12
N GLY A 232 10.03 -25.14 -2.73
CA GLY A 232 10.31 -23.72 -3.02
C GLY A 232 9.76 -23.23 -4.37
N LYS A 233 9.12 -24.11 -5.17
CA LYS A 233 8.53 -23.73 -6.46
C LYS A 233 7.31 -22.81 -6.32
N MET A 234 6.65 -22.84 -5.18
CA MET A 234 5.50 -21.99 -4.85
C MET A 234 5.60 -21.55 -3.38
N HIS A 235 4.82 -20.53 -3.00
CA HIS A 235 4.75 -20.04 -1.63
C HIS A 235 3.29 -19.90 -1.19
N ALA A 236 3.02 -20.24 0.08
CA ALA A 236 1.76 -19.97 0.75
C ALA A 236 1.93 -18.78 1.70
N GLN A 237 1.08 -17.77 1.59
CA GLN A 237 1.11 -16.65 2.53
C GLN A 237 0.48 -17.11 3.86
N TYR A 238 1.31 -17.16 4.90
CA TYR A 238 0.95 -17.63 6.23
C TYR A 238 1.51 -16.68 7.30
N PRO A 239 0.81 -15.59 7.62
CA PRO A 239 1.21 -14.67 8.70
C PRO A 239 1.22 -15.36 10.05
N ASP A 240 2.15 -14.99 10.93
CA ASP A 240 2.31 -15.64 12.25
C ASP A 240 1.15 -15.35 13.22
N GLY A 241 0.52 -14.15 13.16
CA GLY A 241 -0.60 -13.78 14.03
C GLY A 241 -1.95 -14.24 13.48
N GLU A 242 -2.84 -14.76 14.37
CA GLU A 242 -4.22 -15.16 14.00
C GLU A 242 -5.03 -14.00 13.42
N PHE A 243 -4.88 -12.81 14.00
CA PHE A 243 -5.52 -11.61 13.52
C PHE A 243 -5.13 -11.28 12.07
N LYS A 244 -3.83 -11.28 11.75
CA LYS A 244 -3.36 -11.05 10.38
C LYS A 244 -3.83 -12.16 9.43
N ARG A 245 -3.80 -13.44 9.87
CA ARG A 245 -4.29 -14.59 9.06
C ARG A 245 -5.76 -14.45 8.70
N TYR A 246 -6.59 -14.01 9.67
CA TYR A 246 -8.02 -13.77 9.44
C TYR A 246 -8.25 -12.89 8.23
N PHE A 247 -7.66 -11.69 8.22
CA PHE A 247 -7.83 -10.75 7.11
C PHE A 247 -7.17 -11.26 5.82
N THR A 248 -5.97 -11.82 5.89
CA THR A 248 -5.27 -12.38 4.73
C THR A 248 -6.14 -13.42 4.01
N TYR A 249 -6.73 -14.36 4.72
CA TYR A 249 -7.53 -15.42 4.10
C TYR A 249 -8.89 -14.94 3.61
N ARG A 250 -9.57 -14.12 4.39
CA ARG A 250 -10.85 -13.54 4.00
C ARG A 250 -10.70 -12.64 2.77
N ASN A 251 -9.78 -11.70 2.84
CA ASN A 251 -9.60 -10.73 1.76
C ASN A 251 -9.08 -11.39 0.48
N ARG A 252 -8.22 -12.40 0.61
CA ARG A 252 -7.78 -13.18 -0.54
C ARG A 252 -8.94 -13.92 -1.22
N GLY A 253 -9.91 -14.43 -0.44
CA GLY A 253 -11.14 -15.01 -0.97
C GLY A 253 -11.95 -14.01 -1.79
N TYR A 254 -12.09 -12.77 -1.32
CA TYR A 254 -12.73 -11.68 -2.06
C TYR A 254 -11.97 -11.33 -3.34
N LEU A 255 -10.66 -11.10 -3.25
CA LEU A 255 -9.84 -10.71 -4.40
C LEU A 255 -9.88 -11.74 -5.54
N ILE A 256 -9.83 -13.02 -5.20
CA ILE A 256 -9.85 -14.10 -6.20
C ILE A 256 -11.24 -14.27 -6.83
N SER A 257 -12.32 -13.91 -6.13
CA SER A 257 -13.67 -13.95 -6.68
C SER A 257 -13.93 -12.88 -7.73
N GLN A 258 -13.12 -11.82 -7.75
CA GLN A 258 -13.29 -10.70 -8.66
C GLN A 258 -13.06 -11.08 -10.13
N PRO A 259 -13.73 -10.43 -11.08
CA PRO A 259 -13.55 -10.70 -12.51
C PRO A 259 -12.08 -10.63 -12.94
N GLY A 260 -11.65 -11.62 -13.74
CA GLY A 260 -10.25 -11.75 -14.18
C GLY A 260 -9.38 -12.64 -13.27
N ASN A 261 -9.71 -12.80 -11.99
CA ASN A 261 -8.92 -13.59 -11.04
C ASN A 261 -9.43 -15.03 -10.81
N ARG A 262 -10.59 -15.40 -11.36
CA ARG A 262 -11.24 -16.70 -11.11
C ARG A 262 -10.38 -17.90 -11.47
N LYS A 263 -9.50 -17.77 -12.47
CA LYS A 263 -8.55 -18.83 -12.85
C LYS A 263 -7.55 -19.18 -11.73
N LEU A 264 -7.28 -18.21 -10.84
CA LEU A 264 -6.39 -18.40 -9.70
C LEU A 264 -7.05 -19.18 -8.55
N ALA A 265 -8.38 -19.28 -8.51
CA ALA A 265 -9.10 -19.90 -7.40
C ALA A 265 -8.74 -21.38 -7.20
N LEU A 266 -8.63 -22.13 -8.29
CA LEU A 266 -8.26 -23.56 -8.23
C LEU A 266 -6.81 -23.74 -7.78
N GLN A 267 -5.92 -22.90 -8.28
CA GLN A 267 -4.51 -22.87 -7.88
C GLN A 267 -4.35 -22.52 -6.40
N GLU A 268 -5.15 -21.58 -5.90
CA GLU A 268 -5.14 -21.18 -4.51
C GLU A 268 -5.62 -22.30 -3.58
N VAL A 269 -6.71 -22.98 -3.94
CA VAL A 269 -7.19 -24.13 -3.16
C VAL A 269 -6.14 -25.25 -3.14
N GLY A 270 -5.54 -25.57 -4.28
CA GLY A 270 -4.48 -26.59 -4.36
C GLY A 270 -3.25 -26.21 -3.52
N ARG A 271 -2.84 -24.94 -3.56
CA ARG A 271 -1.72 -24.39 -2.78
C ARG A 271 -1.93 -24.56 -1.26
N PHE A 272 -3.09 -24.14 -0.75
CA PHE A 272 -3.39 -24.20 0.68
C PHE A 272 -3.75 -25.63 1.13
N ALA A 273 -4.35 -26.45 0.28
CA ALA A 273 -4.53 -27.88 0.57
C ALA A 273 -3.17 -28.57 0.74
N TRP A 274 -2.22 -28.35 -0.17
CA TRP A 274 -0.87 -28.88 -0.01
C TRP A 274 -0.20 -28.39 1.27
N PHE A 275 -0.22 -27.05 1.49
CA PHE A 275 0.42 -26.44 2.65
C PHE A 275 -0.12 -27.01 3.96
N PHE A 276 -1.44 -27.02 4.15
CA PHE A 276 -2.04 -27.47 5.40
C PHE A 276 -2.08 -28.99 5.56
N LEU A 277 -2.53 -29.73 4.52
CA LEU A 277 -2.82 -31.17 4.67
C LEU A 277 -1.56 -32.02 4.51
N ILE A 278 -0.64 -31.63 3.62
CA ILE A 278 0.56 -32.43 3.33
C ILE A 278 1.75 -31.93 4.16
N GLN A 279 2.06 -30.63 4.10
CA GLN A 279 3.28 -30.09 4.71
C GLN A 279 3.13 -29.89 6.22
N ARG A 280 1.99 -29.34 6.70
CA ARG A 280 1.75 -29.08 8.12
C ARG A 280 0.95 -30.17 8.84
N ARG A 281 0.25 -31.02 8.11
CA ARG A 281 -0.68 -32.04 8.64
C ARG A 281 -1.74 -31.43 9.57
N ASP A 282 -2.21 -30.24 9.24
CA ASP A 282 -3.14 -29.42 10.01
C ASP A 282 -4.50 -29.29 9.31
N VAL A 283 -5.37 -30.28 9.56
CA VAL A 283 -6.74 -30.30 9.01
C VAL A 283 -7.60 -29.16 9.58
N LYS A 284 -7.36 -28.76 10.85
CA LYS A 284 -8.10 -27.67 11.50
C LYS A 284 -7.77 -26.33 10.82
N GLY A 285 -6.49 -26.05 10.59
CA GLY A 285 -6.04 -24.85 9.88
C GLY A 285 -6.56 -24.79 8.45
N PHE A 286 -6.65 -25.94 7.74
CA PHE A 286 -7.24 -25.96 6.40
C PHE A 286 -8.74 -25.63 6.41
N ARG A 287 -9.51 -26.15 7.38
CA ARG A 287 -10.93 -25.83 7.53
C ARG A 287 -11.16 -24.35 7.86
N GLU A 288 -10.33 -23.79 8.73
CA GLU A 288 -10.37 -22.37 9.06
C GLU A 288 -10.07 -21.50 7.84
N TRP A 289 -8.98 -21.78 7.13
CA TRP A 289 -8.66 -21.12 5.88
C TRP A 289 -9.83 -21.17 4.89
N LEU A 290 -10.42 -22.35 4.68
CA LEU A 290 -11.54 -22.53 3.74
C LEU A 290 -12.78 -21.74 4.16
N LYS A 291 -13.07 -21.67 5.48
CA LYS A 291 -14.18 -20.89 6.05
C LYS A 291 -13.98 -19.40 5.75
N LEU A 292 -12.80 -18.86 6.07
CA LEU A 292 -12.48 -17.46 5.87
C LEU A 292 -12.40 -17.08 4.38
N HIS A 293 -11.78 -17.92 3.58
CA HIS A 293 -11.74 -17.72 2.12
C HIS A 293 -13.16 -17.72 1.50
N ARG A 294 -14.07 -18.56 1.99
CA ARG A 294 -15.47 -18.56 1.59
C ARG A 294 -16.21 -17.30 2.03
N ALA A 295 -15.97 -16.82 3.26
CA ALA A 295 -16.54 -15.59 3.77
C ALA A 295 -16.18 -14.41 2.83
N GLY A 296 -14.89 -14.27 2.47
CA GLY A 296 -14.46 -13.25 1.52
C GLY A 296 -15.11 -13.36 0.14
N ARG A 297 -15.23 -14.58 -0.42
CA ARG A 297 -15.93 -14.82 -1.68
C ARG A 297 -17.40 -14.39 -1.67
N ASN A 298 -18.04 -14.47 -0.50
CA ASN A 298 -19.42 -14.08 -0.29
C ASN A 298 -19.56 -12.62 0.20
N GLU A 299 -18.49 -11.85 0.15
CA GLU A 299 -18.42 -10.46 0.62
C GLU A 299 -18.84 -10.29 2.11
N ASP A 300 -18.58 -11.31 2.92
CA ASP A 300 -18.78 -11.22 4.36
C ASP A 300 -17.54 -10.57 5.00
N PHE A 301 -17.63 -9.27 5.25
CA PHE A 301 -16.53 -8.44 5.78
C PHE A 301 -16.60 -8.23 7.31
N ARG A 302 -17.37 -9.01 8.04
CA ARG A 302 -17.40 -8.94 9.49
C ARG A 302 -15.98 -9.08 10.06
N ARG A 303 -15.70 -8.32 11.09
CA ARG A 303 -14.43 -8.40 11.81
C ARG A 303 -14.50 -9.48 12.90
N PRO A 304 -13.34 -10.08 13.32
CA PRO A 304 -13.30 -11.08 14.39
C PRO A 304 -13.65 -10.50 15.75
#